data_c173cf0161d2cbeb5dca1b7010ed204c
#
_entry.id   c173cf0161d2cbeb5dca1b7010ed204c
#
_cell.length_a   1.000
_cell.length_b   1.000
_cell.length_c   1.000
_cell.angle_alpha   90.00
_cell.angle_beta   90.00
_cell.angle_gamma   90.00
#
_symmetry.space_group_name_H-M   'P 1'
#
loop_
_entity.id
_entity.type
_entity.pdbx_description
1 polymer ?
#
loop_
_entity_poly.entity_id
_entity_poly.type
_entity_poly.pdbx_seq_one_letter_code
_entity_poly.pdbx_strand_id
1 'polypeptide(L)'
;MKIETVRGGLCAVRGVRAYGIKEGHNGLAVIEGKGQAVGMYTASKIKAAPVLFTKRQLEGCEGQIQAIIANSGCANSFTGEQGMRNAEKMAELAADSLGVDKKEIAVASTGPIGKQLDMELIERQLGHVVKGLTAEAAGSTAAAKAILTTDTFYKERAIRIDTGNEERVVIGGIAKGSGMIFPHLATATMLSFIYTDARLSEEIQRASFEDAVANSFNMVVVDGDMSTNDLILLVSTGQGGEISEGDFKEGLNFVCKELAKLIARDGEGATKFIEAWVKGAASVADAKEAAKSIVRSPLVKSAIFGERPDFMCGRIIAAIGSCTTVSGVDPSRISIGLKGEDKDKVSAVKNGEFMDLSGVVRELMKDKEIFIEVDLGIGESEATAWGCDLSYDYVRINAGEA
;
A
#
# COMPACT_ATOMS: atom_id res chain seq x y z
N MET A 1 -24.81 5.69 4.70
CA MET A 1 -24.10 4.62 3.95
C MET A 1 -23.85 3.40 4.84
N LYS A 2 -23.96 2.17 4.31
CA LYS A 2 -23.57 0.94 5.00
C LYS A 2 -22.47 0.26 4.23
N ILE A 3 -21.31 0.10 4.86
CA ILE A 3 -20.17 -0.64 4.32
C ILE A 3 -20.18 -2.04 4.91
N GLU A 4 -20.05 -3.05 4.05
CA GLU A 4 -19.93 -4.45 4.44
C GLU A 4 -18.66 -5.04 3.81
N THR A 5 -17.80 -5.64 4.61
CA THR A 5 -16.64 -6.39 4.09
C THR A 5 -17.13 -7.68 3.43
N VAL A 6 -16.66 -7.92 2.20
CA VAL A 6 -17.00 -9.12 1.42
C VAL A 6 -15.73 -9.88 1.02
N ARG A 7 -15.89 -11.18 0.71
CA ARG A 7 -14.79 -12.01 0.21
C ARG A 7 -14.58 -11.79 -1.29
N GLY A 8 -13.38 -12.09 -1.77
CA GLY A 8 -13.10 -12.16 -3.20
C GLY A 8 -12.15 -11.10 -3.74
N GLY A 9 -11.70 -10.16 -2.91
CA GLY A 9 -10.72 -9.15 -3.34
C GLY A 9 -11.12 -8.51 -4.66
N LEU A 10 -10.26 -8.59 -5.70
CA LEU A 10 -10.54 -8.10 -7.06
C LEU A 10 -11.78 -8.75 -7.68
N CYS A 11 -11.93 -10.07 -7.52
CA CYS A 11 -13.00 -10.83 -8.16
C CYS A 11 -14.38 -10.64 -7.47
N ALA A 12 -14.46 -9.86 -6.39
CA ALA A 12 -15.73 -9.40 -5.84
C ALA A 12 -16.39 -8.33 -6.74
N VAL A 13 -15.61 -7.67 -7.59
CA VAL A 13 -16.03 -6.59 -8.49
C VAL A 13 -16.57 -7.17 -9.79
N ARG A 14 -17.74 -6.70 -10.25
CA ARG A 14 -18.36 -7.17 -11.48
C ARG A 14 -17.46 -6.89 -12.70
N GLY A 15 -17.34 -7.88 -13.57
CA GLY A 15 -16.55 -7.78 -14.79
C GLY A 15 -15.05 -8.00 -14.59
N VAL A 16 -14.62 -8.42 -13.39
CA VAL A 16 -13.22 -8.71 -13.11
C VAL A 16 -12.99 -10.22 -13.01
N ARG A 17 -11.98 -10.70 -13.73
CA ARG A 17 -11.39 -12.03 -13.59
C ARG A 17 -9.91 -11.88 -13.27
N ALA A 18 -9.39 -12.76 -12.46
CA ALA A 18 -7.97 -12.75 -12.12
C ALA A 18 -7.44 -14.16 -11.99
N TYR A 19 -6.16 -14.32 -12.19
CA TYR A 19 -5.41 -15.51 -11.83
C TYR A 19 -3.92 -15.21 -11.77
N GLY A 20 -3.18 -16.08 -11.10
CA GLY A 20 -1.73 -15.97 -11.04
C GLY A 20 -1.11 -17.28 -10.58
N ILE A 21 0.15 -17.48 -10.97
CA ILE A 21 0.98 -18.61 -10.55
C ILE A 21 2.31 -18.11 -10.01
N LYS A 22 2.94 -18.91 -9.18
CA LYS A 22 4.25 -18.63 -8.63
C LYS A 22 5.12 -19.90 -8.67
N GLU A 23 6.28 -19.79 -9.30
CA GLU A 23 7.28 -20.84 -9.41
C GLU A 23 8.57 -20.36 -8.69
N GLY A 24 8.81 -20.85 -7.48
CA GLY A 24 9.88 -20.34 -6.63
C GLY A 24 9.70 -18.84 -6.33
N HIS A 25 10.69 -18.04 -6.72
CA HIS A 25 10.62 -16.58 -6.54
C HIS A 25 9.90 -15.86 -7.69
N ASN A 26 9.66 -16.52 -8.82
CA ASN A 26 9.09 -15.90 -10.01
C ASN A 26 7.57 -16.14 -10.05
N GLY A 27 6.82 -15.08 -10.14
CA GLY A 27 5.37 -15.15 -10.27
C GLY A 27 4.86 -14.32 -11.43
N LEU A 28 3.69 -14.69 -11.94
CA LEU A 28 2.97 -13.95 -12.96
C LEU A 28 1.49 -13.93 -12.62
N ALA A 29 0.90 -12.75 -12.66
CA ALA A 29 -0.54 -12.54 -12.49
C ALA A 29 -1.11 -11.81 -13.71
N VAL A 30 -2.34 -12.15 -14.07
CA VAL A 30 -3.17 -11.38 -15.00
C VAL A 30 -4.48 -11.04 -14.28
N ILE A 31 -4.86 -9.77 -14.38
CA ILE A 31 -6.13 -9.24 -13.90
C ILE A 31 -6.83 -8.68 -15.12
N GLU A 32 -7.92 -9.28 -15.51
CA GLU A 32 -8.75 -8.88 -16.65
C GLU A 32 -9.99 -8.18 -16.12
N GLY A 33 -10.24 -6.98 -16.62
CA GLY A 33 -11.41 -6.19 -16.27
C GLY A 33 -11.37 -4.88 -17.04
N LYS A 34 -12.22 -4.77 -18.07
CA LYS A 34 -12.31 -3.57 -18.90
C LYS A 34 -12.86 -2.40 -18.09
N GLY A 35 -12.17 -1.27 -18.16
CA GLY A 35 -12.62 -0.07 -17.47
C GLY A 35 -11.72 1.13 -17.61
N GLN A 36 -12.17 2.24 -17.03
CA GLN A 36 -11.41 3.47 -16.89
C GLN A 36 -10.40 3.33 -15.74
N ALA A 37 -9.13 3.48 -16.04
CA ALA A 37 -8.04 3.38 -15.10
C ALA A 37 -7.45 4.75 -14.75
N VAL A 38 -7.10 4.92 -13.48
CA VAL A 38 -6.26 6.01 -12.99
C VAL A 38 -5.05 5.39 -12.31
N GLY A 39 -3.85 5.90 -12.61
CA GLY A 39 -2.60 5.38 -12.04
C GLY A 39 -1.86 6.38 -11.17
N MET A 40 -1.27 5.91 -10.09
CA MET A 40 -0.28 6.62 -9.30
C MET A 40 1.05 5.84 -9.33
N TYR A 41 2.16 6.56 -9.44
CA TYR A 41 3.46 6.02 -9.78
C TYR A 41 4.56 6.53 -8.85
N THR A 42 5.66 5.81 -8.73
CA THR A 42 6.83 6.20 -7.94
C THR A 42 7.34 7.63 -8.24
N ALA A 43 7.66 8.46 -7.20
CA ALA A 43 8.39 9.73 -7.35
C ALA A 43 9.90 9.51 -7.51
N SER A 44 10.39 8.28 -7.38
CA SER A 44 11.79 8.00 -7.61
C SER A 44 12.27 8.64 -8.92
N LYS A 45 13.42 9.28 -8.88
CA LYS A 45 14.06 9.82 -10.09
C LYS A 45 14.50 8.70 -11.04
N ILE A 46 14.69 7.50 -10.50
CA ILE A 46 15.00 6.28 -11.26
C ILE A 46 13.71 5.45 -11.30
N LYS A 47 12.99 5.51 -12.41
CA LYS A 47 11.75 4.76 -12.61
C LYS A 47 12.00 3.50 -13.42
N ALA A 48 11.39 2.40 -13.00
CA ALA A 48 11.45 1.14 -13.73
C ALA A 48 10.73 1.20 -15.08
N ALA A 49 11.18 0.39 -16.02
CA ALA A 49 10.59 0.33 -17.36
C ALA A 49 9.07 0.06 -17.37
N PRO A 50 8.51 -0.88 -16.58
CA PRO A 50 7.07 -1.11 -16.52
C PRO A 50 6.28 0.10 -16.03
N VAL A 51 6.84 0.90 -15.10
CA VAL A 51 6.20 2.12 -14.61
C VAL A 51 6.09 3.17 -15.72
N LEU A 52 7.20 3.38 -16.46
CA LEU A 52 7.24 4.31 -17.59
C LEU A 52 6.33 3.85 -18.73
N PHE A 53 6.33 2.54 -19.00
CA PHE A 53 5.47 1.93 -20.02
C PHE A 53 4.00 2.13 -19.67
N THR A 54 3.55 1.71 -18.50
CA THR A 54 2.14 1.79 -18.07
C THR A 54 1.65 3.23 -18.00
N LYS A 55 2.48 4.16 -17.50
CA LYS A 55 2.12 5.58 -17.52
C LYS A 55 1.83 6.07 -18.94
N ARG A 56 2.72 5.78 -19.90
CA ARG A 56 2.55 6.15 -21.30
C ARG A 56 1.33 5.46 -21.94
N GLN A 57 1.06 4.19 -21.58
CA GLN A 57 -0.12 3.48 -22.09
C GLN A 57 -1.42 4.15 -21.64
N LEU A 58 -1.56 4.45 -20.35
CA LEU A 58 -2.74 5.13 -19.80
C LEU A 58 -2.97 6.51 -20.43
N GLU A 59 -1.90 7.26 -20.67
CA GLU A 59 -1.98 8.53 -21.39
C GLU A 59 -2.42 8.34 -22.85
N GLY A 60 -1.94 7.28 -23.52
CA GLY A 60 -2.20 7.01 -24.93
C GLY A 60 -3.56 6.38 -25.24
N CYS A 61 -4.22 5.76 -24.25
CA CYS A 61 -5.55 5.14 -24.38
C CYS A 61 -6.63 5.87 -23.57
N GLU A 62 -6.37 7.12 -23.18
CA GLU A 62 -7.30 7.92 -22.34
C GLU A 62 -7.75 7.17 -21.08
N GLY A 63 -6.87 6.36 -20.48
CA GLY A 63 -7.13 5.56 -19.31
C GLY A 63 -7.94 4.28 -19.54
N GLN A 64 -8.38 3.99 -20.77
CA GLN A 64 -9.15 2.77 -21.06
C GLN A 64 -8.21 1.55 -21.09
N ILE A 65 -8.39 0.60 -20.17
CA ILE A 65 -7.62 -0.64 -20.14
C ILE A 65 -8.55 -1.86 -20.12
N GLN A 66 -8.03 -3.00 -20.55
CA GLN A 66 -8.73 -4.28 -20.48
C GLN A 66 -8.06 -5.26 -19.53
N ALA A 67 -6.75 -5.16 -19.34
CA ALA A 67 -6.06 -6.03 -18.38
C ALA A 67 -4.77 -5.40 -17.81
N ILE A 68 -4.35 -6.01 -16.71
CA ILE A 68 -3.06 -5.75 -16.06
C ILE A 68 -2.29 -7.06 -16.06
N ILE A 69 -1.03 -7.05 -16.52
CA ILE A 69 -0.08 -8.15 -16.35
C ILE A 69 1.00 -7.72 -15.37
N ALA A 70 1.25 -8.54 -14.34
CA ALA A 70 2.22 -8.22 -13.30
C ALA A 70 3.13 -9.42 -13.01
N ASN A 71 4.45 -9.22 -13.01
CA ASN A 71 5.40 -10.25 -12.60
C ASN A 71 6.03 -9.93 -11.24
N SER A 72 6.43 -10.98 -10.52
CA SER A 72 7.33 -10.92 -9.37
C SER A 72 8.63 -11.70 -9.63
N GLY A 73 9.69 -11.40 -8.85
CA GLY A 73 11.01 -12.01 -8.98
C GLY A 73 12.01 -11.24 -9.84
N CYS A 74 11.55 -10.21 -10.53
CA CYS A 74 12.39 -9.26 -11.29
C CYS A 74 11.68 -7.91 -11.42
N ALA A 75 12.35 -6.85 -10.99
CA ALA A 75 11.79 -5.48 -11.04
C ALA A 75 11.78 -4.88 -12.44
N ASN A 76 12.58 -5.39 -13.37
CA ASN A 76 12.82 -4.77 -14.67
C ASN A 76 13.14 -3.27 -14.53
N SER A 77 13.98 -2.96 -13.54
CA SER A 77 14.43 -1.62 -13.20
C SER A 77 15.91 -1.49 -13.43
N PHE A 78 16.35 -0.33 -13.90
CA PHE A 78 17.73 -0.05 -14.29
C PHE A 78 18.26 -1.01 -15.38
N THR A 79 17.42 -1.33 -16.33
CA THR A 79 17.63 -2.34 -17.39
C THR A 79 17.77 -1.73 -18.79
N GLY A 80 17.81 -0.40 -18.86
CA GLY A 80 18.01 0.36 -20.10
C GLY A 80 16.90 0.12 -21.14
N GLU A 81 17.24 0.26 -22.40
CA GLU A 81 16.29 0.07 -23.52
C GLU A 81 15.73 -1.35 -23.60
N GLN A 82 16.54 -2.36 -23.21
CA GLN A 82 16.07 -3.74 -23.21
C GLN A 82 14.93 -3.94 -22.23
N GLY A 83 14.99 -3.29 -21.04
CA GLY A 83 13.92 -3.34 -20.08
C GLY A 83 12.61 -2.75 -20.60
N MET A 84 12.68 -1.69 -21.40
CA MET A 84 11.51 -1.11 -22.04
C MET A 84 10.94 -2.05 -23.13
N ARG A 85 11.80 -2.66 -23.95
CA ARG A 85 11.38 -3.69 -24.92
C ARG A 85 10.72 -4.89 -24.21
N ASN A 86 11.24 -5.31 -23.07
CA ASN A 86 10.67 -6.40 -22.30
C ASN A 86 9.29 -6.05 -21.73
N ALA A 87 9.10 -4.83 -21.20
CA ALA A 87 7.80 -4.36 -20.73
C ALA A 87 6.77 -4.30 -21.88
N GLU A 88 7.18 -3.79 -23.04
CA GLU A 88 6.35 -3.79 -24.23
C GLU A 88 6.00 -5.20 -24.72
N LYS A 89 6.95 -6.13 -24.69
CA LYS A 89 6.72 -7.53 -25.06
C LYS A 89 5.78 -8.26 -24.09
N MET A 90 5.85 -7.95 -22.78
CA MET A 90 4.87 -8.44 -21.82
C MET A 90 3.43 -8.02 -22.17
N ALA A 91 3.25 -6.73 -22.53
CA ALA A 91 1.94 -6.23 -22.95
C ALA A 91 1.44 -6.90 -24.23
N GLU A 92 2.35 -7.11 -25.21
CA GLU A 92 2.07 -7.78 -26.47
C GLU A 92 1.59 -9.24 -26.25
N LEU A 93 2.36 -10.01 -25.48
CA LEU A 93 2.02 -11.39 -25.15
C LEU A 93 0.67 -11.49 -24.41
N ALA A 94 0.41 -10.58 -23.48
CA ALA A 94 -0.88 -10.55 -22.78
C ALA A 94 -2.03 -10.18 -23.71
N ALA A 95 -1.84 -9.18 -24.58
CA ALA A 95 -2.84 -8.75 -25.56
C ALA A 95 -3.21 -9.89 -26.54
N ASP A 96 -2.20 -10.55 -27.11
CA ASP A 96 -2.37 -11.69 -28.01
C ASP A 96 -3.13 -12.84 -27.32
N SER A 97 -2.78 -13.15 -26.08
CA SER A 97 -3.39 -14.23 -25.31
C SER A 97 -4.84 -13.95 -24.88
N LEU A 98 -5.20 -12.67 -24.72
CA LEU A 98 -6.54 -12.24 -24.30
C LEU A 98 -7.41 -11.81 -25.49
N GLY A 99 -6.82 -11.62 -26.69
CA GLY A 99 -7.54 -11.15 -27.88
C GLY A 99 -7.92 -9.66 -27.78
N VAL A 100 -7.07 -8.81 -27.18
CA VAL A 100 -7.32 -7.38 -26.95
C VAL A 100 -6.22 -6.51 -27.57
N ASP A 101 -6.41 -5.19 -27.63
CA ASP A 101 -5.38 -4.28 -28.12
C ASP A 101 -4.25 -4.14 -27.07
N LYS A 102 -2.99 -4.21 -27.52
CA LYS A 102 -1.81 -3.98 -26.69
C LYS A 102 -1.85 -2.62 -25.95
N LYS A 103 -2.49 -1.63 -26.55
CA LYS A 103 -2.64 -0.31 -25.94
C LYS A 103 -3.49 -0.29 -24.68
N GLU A 104 -4.32 -1.31 -24.50
CA GLU A 104 -5.23 -1.45 -23.35
C GLU A 104 -4.64 -2.38 -22.25
N ILE A 105 -3.32 -2.69 -22.34
CA ILE A 105 -2.63 -3.52 -21.33
C ILE A 105 -1.71 -2.67 -20.46
N ALA A 106 -1.93 -2.72 -19.16
CA ALA A 106 -1.01 -2.18 -18.16
C ALA A 106 0.00 -3.26 -17.71
N VAL A 107 1.24 -2.87 -17.45
CA VAL A 107 2.33 -3.76 -17.05
C VAL A 107 2.88 -3.33 -15.70
N ALA A 108 3.11 -4.29 -14.81
CA ALA A 108 3.78 -4.07 -13.53
C ALA A 108 4.85 -5.15 -13.28
N SER A 109 5.89 -4.79 -12.54
CA SER A 109 6.96 -5.71 -12.16
C SER A 109 7.44 -5.41 -10.74
N THR A 110 7.89 -6.45 -10.02
CA THR A 110 8.47 -6.30 -8.69
C THR A 110 9.54 -7.36 -8.45
N GLY A 111 10.56 -7.05 -7.64
CA GLY A 111 11.66 -7.94 -7.30
C GLY A 111 13.02 -7.25 -7.34
N PRO A 112 14.14 -7.98 -7.43
CA PRO A 112 15.47 -7.41 -7.52
C PRO A 112 15.68 -6.47 -8.71
N ILE A 113 16.37 -5.35 -8.45
CA ILE A 113 16.77 -4.33 -9.44
C ILE A 113 18.02 -4.79 -10.20
N GLY A 114 18.21 -4.33 -11.44
CA GLY A 114 19.42 -4.55 -12.24
C GLY A 114 19.46 -5.88 -13.01
N LYS A 115 18.36 -6.64 -12.98
CA LYS A 115 18.22 -7.90 -13.74
C LYS A 115 17.27 -7.74 -14.91
N GLN A 116 17.56 -8.40 -16.02
CA GLN A 116 16.64 -8.51 -17.16
C GLN A 116 15.53 -9.52 -16.83
N LEU A 117 14.34 -9.27 -17.41
CA LEU A 117 13.25 -10.24 -17.37
C LEU A 117 13.59 -11.50 -18.16
N ASP A 118 13.25 -12.65 -17.60
CA ASP A 118 13.21 -13.91 -18.32
C ASP A 118 11.91 -13.99 -19.13
N MET A 119 11.98 -13.59 -20.38
CA MET A 119 10.81 -13.52 -21.26
C MET A 119 10.27 -14.90 -21.65
N GLU A 120 11.13 -15.94 -21.71
CA GLU A 120 10.70 -17.32 -21.99
C GLU A 120 9.85 -17.86 -20.83
N LEU A 121 10.28 -17.56 -19.60
CA LEU A 121 9.52 -17.90 -18.40
C LEU A 121 8.16 -17.18 -18.38
N ILE A 122 8.14 -15.87 -18.68
CA ILE A 122 6.91 -15.07 -18.74
C ILE A 122 5.93 -15.67 -19.75
N GLU A 123 6.38 -15.98 -20.97
CA GLU A 123 5.54 -16.54 -22.02
C GLU A 123 4.96 -17.91 -21.62
N ARG A 124 5.79 -18.79 -21.06
CA ARG A 124 5.36 -20.10 -20.55
C ARG A 124 4.31 -19.96 -19.43
N GLN A 125 4.56 -19.09 -18.45
CA GLN A 125 3.65 -18.85 -17.34
C GLN A 125 2.32 -18.25 -17.80
N LEU A 126 2.36 -17.32 -18.76
CA LEU A 126 1.18 -16.63 -19.27
C LEU A 126 0.15 -17.61 -19.85
N GLY A 127 0.59 -18.62 -20.59
CA GLY A 127 -0.29 -19.65 -21.14
C GLY A 127 -1.08 -20.44 -20.07
N HIS A 128 -0.51 -20.61 -18.88
CA HIS A 128 -1.21 -21.22 -17.73
C HIS A 128 -2.12 -20.20 -17.02
N VAL A 129 -1.64 -18.96 -16.83
CA VAL A 129 -2.39 -17.92 -16.12
C VAL A 129 -3.67 -17.57 -16.85
N VAL A 130 -3.62 -17.37 -18.17
CA VAL A 130 -4.81 -17.02 -18.97
C VAL A 130 -5.87 -18.13 -18.95
N LYS A 131 -5.44 -19.40 -18.98
CA LYS A 131 -6.37 -20.55 -18.85
C LYS A 131 -7.02 -20.65 -17.46
N GLY A 132 -6.35 -20.12 -16.44
CA GLY A 132 -6.84 -20.12 -15.07
C GLY A 132 -7.73 -18.94 -14.70
N LEU A 133 -7.88 -17.93 -15.58
CA LEU A 133 -8.67 -16.73 -15.29
C LEU A 133 -10.10 -17.08 -14.86
N THR A 134 -10.48 -16.59 -13.69
CA THR A 134 -11.78 -16.85 -13.08
C THR A 134 -12.29 -15.62 -12.32
N ALA A 135 -13.60 -15.46 -12.26
CA ALA A 135 -14.28 -14.45 -11.43
C ALA A 135 -14.50 -14.91 -9.97
N GLU A 136 -14.08 -16.13 -9.63
CA GLU A 136 -14.19 -16.65 -8.29
C GLU A 136 -13.15 -16.01 -7.34
N ALA A 137 -13.44 -15.97 -6.05
CA ALA A 137 -12.53 -15.44 -5.03
C ALA A 137 -11.12 -16.05 -5.10
N ALA A 138 -11.02 -17.33 -5.47
CA ALA A 138 -9.75 -18.04 -5.64
C ALA A 138 -8.84 -17.38 -6.70
N GLY A 139 -9.40 -16.76 -7.73
CA GLY A 139 -8.65 -16.05 -8.76
C GLY A 139 -7.95 -14.82 -8.20
N SER A 140 -8.64 -14.00 -7.40
CA SER A 140 -8.05 -12.85 -6.70
C SER A 140 -6.93 -13.30 -5.77
N THR A 141 -7.18 -14.30 -4.95
CA THR A 141 -6.17 -14.85 -4.02
C THR A 141 -4.95 -15.39 -4.77
N ALA A 142 -5.13 -16.07 -5.91
CA ALA A 142 -4.02 -16.57 -6.73
C ALA A 142 -3.19 -15.42 -7.32
N ALA A 143 -3.83 -14.39 -7.84
CA ALA A 143 -3.16 -13.19 -8.36
C ALA A 143 -2.40 -12.46 -7.23
N ALA A 144 -3.02 -12.29 -6.05
CA ALA A 144 -2.38 -11.67 -4.89
C ALA A 144 -1.12 -12.43 -4.45
N LYS A 145 -1.15 -13.77 -4.45
CA LYS A 145 0.01 -14.61 -4.13
C LYS A 145 1.11 -14.55 -5.18
N ALA A 146 0.75 -14.45 -6.45
CA ALA A 146 1.70 -14.42 -7.56
C ALA A 146 2.59 -13.17 -7.57
N ILE A 147 2.10 -12.05 -7.06
CA ILE A 147 2.86 -10.78 -7.03
C ILE A 147 3.75 -10.60 -5.78
N LEU A 148 3.73 -11.52 -4.82
CA LEU A 148 4.54 -11.42 -3.59
C LEU A 148 6.04 -11.55 -3.89
N THR A 149 6.85 -10.93 -3.03
CA THR A 149 8.32 -11.10 -3.02
C THR A 149 8.79 -11.62 -1.66
N THR A 150 9.09 -10.75 -0.74
CA THR A 150 9.45 -11.05 0.65
C THR A 150 8.25 -11.06 1.60
N ASP A 151 7.07 -10.76 1.06
CA ASP A 151 5.80 -10.81 1.80
C ASP A 151 5.56 -12.21 2.41
N THR A 152 5.06 -12.26 3.65
CA THR A 152 4.78 -13.52 4.35
C THR A 152 3.34 -14.00 4.16
N PHE A 153 2.43 -13.09 3.79
CA PHE A 153 1.02 -13.39 3.46
C PHE A 153 0.51 -12.49 2.32
N TYR A 154 -0.52 -12.97 1.61
CA TYR A 154 -1.19 -12.19 0.57
C TYR A 154 -2.15 -11.16 1.17
N LYS A 155 -2.30 -10.04 0.48
CA LYS A 155 -3.08 -8.91 0.94
C LYS A 155 -4.21 -8.64 -0.04
N GLU A 156 -5.43 -8.84 0.39
CA GLU A 156 -6.64 -8.53 -0.37
C GLU A 156 -7.73 -7.97 0.53
N ARG A 157 -8.55 -7.08 -0.02
CA ARG A 157 -9.71 -6.51 0.66
C ARG A 157 -10.79 -6.19 -0.34
N ALA A 158 -12.05 -6.44 0.01
CA ALA A 158 -13.19 -5.97 -0.74
C ALA A 158 -14.31 -5.53 0.20
N ILE A 159 -15.06 -4.53 -0.23
CA ILE A 159 -16.26 -4.03 0.43
C ILE A 159 -17.41 -3.92 -0.56
N ARG A 160 -18.60 -4.00 -0.02
CA ARG A 160 -19.84 -3.67 -0.69
C ARG A 160 -20.45 -2.46 -0.01
N ILE A 161 -20.87 -1.49 -0.81
CA ILE A 161 -21.53 -0.26 -0.37
C ILE A 161 -22.99 -0.35 -0.81
N ASP A 162 -23.89 -0.22 0.15
CA ASP A 162 -25.32 -0.10 -0.09
C ASP A 162 -25.65 1.38 -0.28
N THR A 163 -26.07 1.73 -1.50
CA THR A 163 -26.39 3.11 -1.89
C THR A 163 -27.85 3.50 -1.58
N GLY A 164 -28.65 2.55 -1.05
CA GLY A 164 -30.05 2.77 -0.69
C GLY A 164 -31.05 2.64 -1.83
N ASN A 165 -30.61 2.45 -3.09
CA ASN A 165 -31.43 2.42 -4.30
C ASN A 165 -31.51 1.02 -4.96
N GLU A 166 -31.50 -0.08 -4.21
CA GLU A 166 -31.34 -1.46 -4.70
C GLU A 166 -30.02 -1.73 -5.45
N GLU A 167 -29.31 -0.71 -5.86
CA GLU A 167 -28.00 -0.79 -6.50
C GLU A 167 -26.91 -0.90 -5.44
N ARG A 168 -25.93 -1.72 -5.71
CA ARG A 168 -24.78 -1.95 -4.83
C ARG A 168 -23.50 -1.73 -5.60
N VAL A 169 -22.58 -1.03 -4.96
CA VAL A 169 -21.24 -0.83 -5.51
C VAL A 169 -20.24 -1.67 -4.71
N VAL A 170 -19.33 -2.29 -5.42
CA VAL A 170 -18.22 -3.04 -4.84
C VAL A 170 -16.90 -2.33 -5.14
N ILE A 171 -16.04 -2.26 -4.14
CA ILE A 171 -14.63 -1.85 -4.28
C ILE A 171 -13.80 -2.99 -3.75
N GLY A 172 -12.89 -3.52 -4.57
CA GLY A 172 -12.02 -4.63 -4.20
C GLY A 172 -10.60 -4.44 -4.71
N GLY A 173 -9.62 -4.94 -3.98
CA GLY A 173 -8.23 -4.78 -4.37
C GLY A 173 -7.30 -5.79 -3.73
N ILE A 174 -6.12 -5.88 -4.33
CA ILE A 174 -4.96 -6.60 -3.81
C ILE A 174 -3.77 -5.64 -3.68
N ALA A 175 -2.87 -5.95 -2.76
CA ALA A 175 -1.61 -5.24 -2.62
C ALA A 175 -0.47 -6.21 -2.28
N LYS A 176 0.76 -5.79 -2.58
CA LYS A 176 1.99 -6.41 -2.09
C LYS A 176 2.96 -5.34 -1.62
N GLY A 177 3.74 -5.69 -0.63
CA GLY A 177 4.80 -4.88 -0.07
C GLY A 177 5.18 -5.40 1.32
N SER A 178 6.48 -5.44 1.58
CA SER A 178 7.07 -5.92 2.84
C SER A 178 8.36 -5.17 3.14
N GLY A 179 9.33 -5.12 2.21
CA GLY A 179 10.53 -4.28 2.26
C GLY A 179 10.54 -3.18 1.21
N MET A 180 11.46 -2.21 1.38
CA MET A 180 11.60 -1.01 0.57
C MET A 180 10.31 -0.18 0.56
N ILE A 181 9.71 0.06 1.75
CA ILE A 181 8.43 0.75 1.93
C ILE A 181 8.62 2.09 2.62
N PHE A 182 8.69 3.15 1.81
CA PHE A 182 8.59 4.56 2.21
C PHE A 182 7.96 5.39 1.09
N PRO A 183 6.65 5.29 0.91
CA PRO A 183 5.99 5.98 -0.16
C PRO A 183 5.96 7.49 0.03
N HIS A 184 6.44 8.20 -1.00
CA HIS A 184 6.29 9.64 -1.17
C HIS A 184 5.53 9.90 -2.46
N LEU A 185 4.40 10.44 -2.34
CA LEU A 185 3.36 10.84 -3.09
C LEU A 185 3.13 10.98 -4.55
N ALA A 186 3.63 10.45 -5.38
CA ALA A 186 3.16 9.85 -6.56
C ALA A 186 3.48 8.35 -6.50
N THR A 187 3.75 7.74 -5.27
CA THR A 187 4.69 6.62 -5.24
C THR A 187 4.71 5.81 -3.97
N ALA A 188 4.69 4.50 -4.11
CA ALA A 188 4.92 3.53 -3.05
C ALA A 188 5.73 2.33 -3.54
N THR A 189 6.56 1.66 -2.69
CA THR A 189 7.24 0.39 -3.02
C THR A 189 6.27 -0.76 -2.93
N MET A 190 5.24 -0.66 -3.70
CA MET A 190 4.18 -1.62 -3.65
C MET A 190 3.55 -1.73 -5.03
N LEU A 191 2.98 -2.84 -5.27
CA LEU A 191 1.99 -2.97 -6.30
C LEU A 191 0.63 -3.06 -5.63
N SER A 192 -0.30 -2.24 -6.07
CA SER A 192 -1.69 -2.39 -5.68
C SER A 192 -2.60 -2.21 -6.88
N PHE A 193 -3.53 -3.12 -7.02
CA PHE A 193 -4.55 -3.09 -8.05
C PHE A 193 -5.89 -3.06 -7.37
N ILE A 194 -6.66 -2.01 -7.64
CA ILE A 194 -7.96 -1.76 -7.04
C ILE A 194 -8.97 -1.65 -8.17
N TYR A 195 -10.07 -2.34 -8.05
CA TYR A 195 -11.19 -2.29 -8.98
C TYR A 195 -12.45 -1.83 -8.27
N THR A 196 -13.34 -1.20 -9.02
CA THR A 196 -14.71 -0.91 -8.61
C THR A 196 -15.66 -1.13 -9.78
N ASP A 197 -16.90 -1.49 -9.48
CA ASP A 197 -17.95 -1.53 -10.49
C ASP A 197 -18.79 -0.24 -10.54
N ALA A 198 -18.47 0.77 -9.71
CA ALA A 198 -19.14 2.07 -9.69
C ALA A 198 -19.11 2.76 -11.06
N ARG A 199 -20.18 3.46 -11.41
CA ARG A 199 -20.19 4.41 -12.52
C ARG A 199 -19.73 5.77 -12.03
N LEU A 200 -18.58 6.21 -12.50
CA LEU A 200 -17.90 7.43 -12.04
C LEU A 200 -17.44 8.25 -13.26
N SER A 201 -17.42 9.55 -13.11
CA SER A 201 -16.63 10.40 -14.01
C SER A 201 -15.14 10.21 -13.70
N GLU A 202 -14.29 10.42 -14.71
CA GLU A 202 -12.83 10.35 -14.53
C GLU A 202 -12.35 11.33 -13.45
N GLU A 203 -12.95 12.51 -13.37
CA GLU A 203 -12.63 13.55 -12.38
C GLU A 203 -12.85 13.06 -10.95
N ILE A 204 -14.03 12.50 -10.66
CA ILE A 204 -14.38 11.96 -9.33
C ILE A 204 -13.46 10.77 -9.00
N GLN A 205 -13.25 9.88 -9.97
CA GLN A 205 -12.36 8.73 -9.79
C GLN A 205 -10.95 9.17 -9.43
N ARG A 206 -10.37 10.12 -10.17
CA ARG A 206 -9.03 10.66 -9.95
C ARG A 206 -8.90 11.36 -8.60
N ALA A 207 -9.79 12.31 -8.31
CA ALA A 207 -9.74 13.08 -7.07
C ALA A 207 -9.90 12.19 -5.83
N SER A 208 -10.85 11.24 -5.87
CA SER A 208 -11.04 10.29 -4.77
C SER A 208 -9.85 9.36 -4.59
N PHE A 209 -9.21 8.94 -5.68
CA PHE A 209 -8.05 8.05 -5.65
C PHE A 209 -6.80 8.75 -5.11
N GLU A 210 -6.52 9.97 -5.55
CA GLU A 210 -5.41 10.79 -5.03
C GLU A 210 -5.55 11.02 -3.52
N ASP A 211 -6.73 11.36 -3.05
CA ASP A 211 -7.01 11.52 -1.63
C ASP A 211 -6.84 10.20 -0.85
N ALA A 212 -7.40 9.11 -1.36
CA ALA A 212 -7.31 7.81 -0.71
C ALA A 212 -5.85 7.34 -0.57
N VAL A 213 -5.04 7.46 -1.62
CA VAL A 213 -3.62 7.11 -1.59
C VAL A 213 -2.84 8.02 -0.64
N ALA A 214 -3.13 9.33 -0.65
CA ALA A 214 -2.47 10.31 0.23
C ALA A 214 -2.73 10.07 1.72
N ASN A 215 -3.84 9.40 2.07
CA ASN A 215 -4.26 9.14 3.44
C ASN A 215 -4.16 7.64 3.83
N SER A 216 -3.54 6.82 2.97
CA SER A 216 -3.37 5.39 3.22
C SER A 216 -1.96 4.93 2.88
N PHE A 217 -1.70 4.50 1.66
CA PHE A 217 -0.42 3.94 1.24
C PHE A 217 0.76 4.88 1.49
N ASN A 218 0.60 6.19 1.28
CA ASN A 218 1.64 7.19 1.55
C ASN A 218 1.93 7.42 3.03
N MET A 219 1.16 6.81 3.90
CA MET A 219 1.31 6.88 5.35
C MET A 219 1.93 5.59 5.94
N VAL A 220 2.40 4.67 5.08
CA VAL A 220 3.11 3.45 5.53
C VAL A 220 4.61 3.63 5.45
N VAL A 221 5.32 3.19 6.49
CA VAL A 221 6.81 3.17 6.50
C VAL A 221 7.30 1.86 7.10
N VAL A 222 8.10 1.10 6.34
CA VAL A 222 8.83 -0.07 6.87
C VAL A 222 10.29 0.25 7.13
N ASP A 223 11.04 0.71 6.14
CA ASP A 223 12.50 0.92 6.23
C ASP A 223 12.97 2.33 5.83
N GLY A 224 12.11 3.09 5.17
CA GLY A 224 12.43 4.46 4.76
C GLY A 224 13.04 4.55 3.35
N ASP A 225 13.10 3.45 2.60
CA ASP A 225 13.61 3.41 1.23
C ASP A 225 12.47 3.46 0.21
N MET A 226 12.65 4.30 -0.84
CA MET A 226 11.68 4.48 -1.91
C MET A 226 12.03 3.59 -3.10
N SER A 227 11.06 2.84 -3.63
CA SER A 227 11.26 1.97 -4.80
C SER A 227 11.22 2.70 -6.13
N THR A 228 11.76 2.01 -7.12
CA THR A 228 11.71 2.37 -8.54
C THR A 228 10.44 1.91 -9.25
N ASN A 229 9.65 1.00 -8.62
CA ASN A 229 8.61 0.21 -9.28
C ASN A 229 7.18 0.49 -8.81
N ASP A 230 7.02 1.37 -7.85
CA ASP A 230 5.72 1.58 -7.24
C ASP A 230 4.65 1.96 -8.25
N LEU A 231 3.57 1.21 -8.20
CA LEU A 231 2.43 1.38 -9.08
C LEU A 231 1.14 1.01 -8.35
N ILE A 232 0.21 1.95 -8.31
CA ILE A 232 -1.16 1.73 -7.85
C ILE A 232 -2.09 2.06 -9.00
N LEU A 233 -2.99 1.15 -9.35
CA LEU A 233 -4.04 1.37 -10.34
C LEU A 233 -5.41 1.25 -9.69
N LEU A 234 -6.28 2.21 -9.96
CA LEU A 234 -7.71 2.13 -9.69
C LEU A 234 -8.45 2.03 -11.03
N VAL A 235 -9.21 0.96 -11.21
CA VAL A 235 -9.98 0.71 -12.44
C VAL A 235 -11.47 0.68 -12.12
N SER A 236 -12.26 1.49 -12.82
CA SER A 236 -13.73 1.44 -12.75
C SER A 236 -14.29 0.69 -13.96
N THR A 237 -14.97 -0.45 -13.72
CA THR A 237 -15.64 -1.20 -14.80
C THR A 237 -16.97 -0.59 -15.21
N GLY A 238 -17.57 0.25 -14.37
CA GLY A 238 -18.88 0.88 -14.62
C GLY A 238 -20.07 -0.10 -14.71
N GLN A 239 -19.88 -1.36 -14.30
CA GLN A 239 -20.92 -2.40 -14.41
C GLN A 239 -21.86 -2.46 -13.20
N GLY A 240 -21.58 -1.69 -12.16
CA GLY A 240 -22.40 -1.53 -10.97
C GLY A 240 -23.35 -0.34 -11.05
N GLY A 241 -23.73 0.16 -9.88
CA GLY A 241 -24.63 1.29 -9.74
C GLY A 241 -23.93 2.65 -9.74
N GLU A 242 -24.74 3.68 -9.68
CA GLU A 242 -24.30 5.03 -9.37
C GLU A 242 -24.05 5.15 -7.86
N ILE A 243 -23.11 5.98 -7.49
CA ILE A 243 -22.74 6.23 -6.10
C ILE A 243 -22.43 7.72 -5.92
N SER A 244 -22.74 8.27 -4.77
CA SER A 244 -22.32 9.64 -4.45
C SER A 244 -20.80 9.73 -4.33
N GLU A 245 -20.23 10.88 -4.68
CA GLU A 245 -18.78 11.12 -4.53
C GLU A 245 -18.31 10.87 -3.08
N GLY A 246 -19.09 11.34 -2.09
CA GLY A 246 -18.78 11.17 -0.67
C GLY A 246 -18.74 9.71 -0.24
N ASP A 247 -19.74 8.91 -0.63
CA ASP A 247 -19.80 7.49 -0.29
C ASP A 247 -18.69 6.70 -1.00
N PHE A 248 -18.39 7.02 -2.26
CA PHE A 248 -17.30 6.40 -3.00
C PHE A 248 -15.94 6.69 -2.34
N LYS A 249 -15.69 7.97 -2.03
CA LYS A 249 -14.48 8.43 -1.36
C LYS A 249 -14.28 7.72 -0.01
N GLU A 250 -15.32 7.60 0.80
CA GLU A 250 -15.27 6.91 2.09
C GLU A 250 -14.95 5.41 1.91
N GLY A 251 -15.63 4.73 0.98
CA GLY A 251 -15.39 3.33 0.69
C GLY A 251 -13.99 3.05 0.13
N LEU A 252 -13.52 3.90 -0.80
CA LEU A 252 -12.19 3.77 -1.36
C LEU A 252 -11.10 4.01 -0.30
N ASN A 253 -11.27 5.03 0.55
CA ASN A 253 -10.40 5.29 1.69
C ASN A 253 -10.33 4.10 2.63
N PHE A 254 -11.46 3.46 2.91
CA PHE A 254 -11.50 2.26 3.76
C PHE A 254 -10.66 1.13 3.17
N VAL A 255 -10.88 0.77 1.89
CA VAL A 255 -10.14 -0.32 1.22
C VAL A 255 -8.65 -0.01 1.17
N CYS A 256 -8.27 1.21 0.80
CA CYS A 256 -6.87 1.63 0.71
C CYS A 256 -6.18 1.60 2.09
N LYS A 257 -6.83 2.07 3.15
CA LYS A 257 -6.30 2.03 4.52
C LYS A 257 -6.10 0.60 5.02
N GLU A 258 -7.07 -0.27 4.77
CA GLU A 258 -6.97 -1.68 5.17
C GLU A 258 -5.82 -2.39 4.46
N LEU A 259 -5.65 -2.18 3.14
CA LEU A 259 -4.51 -2.73 2.40
C LEU A 259 -3.18 -2.15 2.89
N ALA A 260 -3.13 -0.85 3.18
CA ALA A 260 -1.95 -0.18 3.72
C ALA A 260 -1.54 -0.73 5.10
N LYS A 261 -2.51 -0.96 5.99
CA LYS A 261 -2.27 -1.61 7.30
C LYS A 261 -1.74 -3.03 7.16
N LEU A 262 -2.23 -3.81 6.18
CA LEU A 262 -1.71 -5.15 5.90
C LEU A 262 -0.26 -5.11 5.43
N ILE A 263 0.16 -4.09 4.65
CA ILE A 263 1.56 -3.90 4.26
C ILE A 263 2.42 -3.59 5.49
N ALA A 264 1.98 -2.68 6.36
CA ALA A 264 2.71 -2.33 7.56
C ALA A 264 2.88 -3.52 8.53
N ARG A 265 1.83 -4.38 8.66
CA ARG A 265 1.89 -5.60 9.48
C ARG A 265 2.86 -6.64 8.94
N ASP A 266 3.06 -6.66 7.63
CA ASP A 266 3.93 -7.62 6.92
C ASP A 266 5.30 -7.02 6.57
N GLY A 267 5.73 -5.98 7.27
CA GLY A 267 7.08 -5.43 7.09
C GLY A 267 8.14 -6.52 7.31
N GLU A 268 9.22 -6.52 6.50
CA GLU A 268 10.28 -7.51 6.59
C GLU A 268 10.79 -7.69 8.03
N GLY A 269 10.68 -8.90 8.55
CA GLY A 269 11.07 -9.24 9.92
C GLY A 269 10.22 -8.62 11.02
N ALA A 270 9.06 -8.04 10.70
CA ALA A 270 8.18 -7.40 11.68
C ALA A 270 7.67 -8.40 12.73
N THR A 271 7.72 -8.01 13.99
CA THR A 271 7.10 -8.72 15.10
C THR A 271 5.93 -7.97 15.71
N LYS A 272 5.88 -6.64 15.47
CA LYS A 272 4.85 -5.75 15.99
C LYS A 272 4.43 -4.73 14.93
N PHE A 273 3.12 -4.48 14.86
CA PHE A 273 2.53 -3.39 14.10
C PHE A 273 2.53 -2.10 14.92
N ILE A 274 2.76 -0.97 14.26
CA ILE A 274 2.77 0.36 14.89
C ILE A 274 1.79 1.26 14.14
N GLU A 275 0.86 1.86 14.88
CA GLU A 275 0.01 2.94 14.38
C GLU A 275 0.34 4.20 15.17
N ALA A 276 0.76 5.27 14.50
CA ALA A 276 1.03 6.57 15.08
C ALA A 276 -0.02 7.59 14.62
N TRP A 277 -0.85 8.04 15.54
CA TRP A 277 -1.83 9.10 15.31
C TRP A 277 -1.32 10.39 15.94
N VAL A 278 -1.10 11.40 15.12
CA VAL A 278 -0.70 12.74 15.53
C VAL A 278 -1.88 13.68 15.30
N LYS A 279 -2.26 14.40 16.33
CA LYS A 279 -3.31 15.42 16.33
C LYS A 279 -2.79 16.75 16.90
N GLY A 280 -3.59 17.79 16.83
CA GLY A 280 -3.23 19.10 17.35
C GLY A 280 -2.11 19.78 16.56
N ALA A 281 -1.88 19.41 15.30
CA ALA A 281 -0.88 20.00 14.42
C ALA A 281 -1.41 21.29 13.76
N ALA A 282 -0.50 22.18 13.36
CA ALA A 282 -0.83 23.43 12.68
C ALA A 282 -1.43 23.22 11.28
N SER A 283 -1.02 22.15 10.60
CA SER A 283 -1.54 21.77 9.28
C SER A 283 -1.60 20.23 9.12
N VAL A 284 -2.39 19.76 8.14
CA VAL A 284 -2.45 18.33 7.78
C VAL A 284 -1.07 17.84 7.30
N ALA A 285 -0.31 18.70 6.62
CA ALA A 285 1.05 18.35 6.16
C ALA A 285 1.98 18.13 7.36
N ASP A 286 1.92 18.99 8.38
CA ASP A 286 2.70 18.85 9.60
C ASP A 286 2.31 17.57 10.36
N ALA A 287 1.00 17.29 10.49
CA ALA A 287 0.51 16.08 11.13
C ALA A 287 1.03 14.81 10.43
N LYS A 288 0.97 14.78 9.08
CA LYS A 288 1.46 13.66 8.27
C LYS A 288 2.97 13.44 8.43
N GLU A 289 3.75 14.51 8.39
CA GLU A 289 5.20 14.41 8.53
C GLU A 289 5.60 13.97 9.95
N ALA A 290 4.97 14.52 10.97
CA ALA A 290 5.19 14.11 12.36
C ALA A 290 4.82 12.63 12.59
N ALA A 291 3.65 12.18 12.09
CA ALA A 291 3.24 10.79 12.21
C ALA A 291 4.21 9.82 11.50
N LYS A 292 4.61 10.16 10.26
CA LYS A 292 5.59 9.36 9.51
C LYS A 292 6.97 9.34 10.19
N SER A 293 7.41 10.44 10.79
CA SER A 293 8.69 10.49 11.48
C SER A 293 8.79 9.49 12.62
N ILE A 294 7.68 9.29 13.34
CA ILE A 294 7.59 8.33 14.45
C ILE A 294 7.80 6.91 13.93
N VAL A 295 7.00 6.48 12.95
CA VAL A 295 7.04 5.11 12.41
C VAL A 295 8.28 4.85 11.54
N ARG A 296 8.96 5.90 11.05
CA ARG A 296 10.23 5.81 10.32
C ARG A 296 11.45 5.68 11.22
N SER A 297 11.38 6.17 12.45
CA SER A 297 12.55 6.26 13.33
C SER A 297 13.10 4.88 13.71
N PRO A 298 14.34 4.52 13.31
CA PRO A 298 14.95 3.26 13.74
C PRO A 298 15.04 3.15 15.26
N LEU A 299 15.21 4.27 15.97
CA LEU A 299 15.29 4.30 17.43
C LEU A 299 13.93 3.97 18.08
N VAL A 300 12.83 4.51 17.56
CA VAL A 300 11.47 4.18 18.02
C VAL A 300 11.18 2.71 17.73
N LYS A 301 11.38 2.26 16.48
CA LYS A 301 11.14 0.89 16.04
C LYS A 301 11.93 -0.13 16.86
N SER A 302 13.22 0.13 17.13
CA SER A 302 14.06 -0.73 17.96
C SER A 302 13.65 -0.72 19.45
N ALA A 303 13.14 0.41 20.00
CA ALA A 303 12.62 0.42 21.35
C ALA A 303 11.36 -0.42 21.50
N ILE A 304 10.49 -0.41 20.48
CA ILE A 304 9.27 -1.22 20.44
C ILE A 304 9.63 -2.70 20.31
N PHE A 305 10.54 -3.07 19.41
CA PHE A 305 11.04 -4.43 19.29
C PHE A 305 11.64 -4.95 20.60
N GLY A 306 12.51 -4.15 21.25
CA GLY A 306 13.18 -4.51 22.49
C GLY A 306 12.36 -4.33 23.75
N GLU A 307 11.07 -3.97 23.61
CA GLU A 307 10.15 -3.72 24.75
C GLU A 307 10.74 -2.77 25.81
N ARG A 308 11.34 -1.65 25.33
CA ARG A 308 12.09 -0.69 26.15
C ARG A 308 11.27 0.60 26.41
N PRO A 309 10.39 0.59 27.44
CA PRO A 309 9.58 1.76 27.78
C PRO A 309 10.41 2.99 28.13
N ASP A 310 11.57 2.79 28.74
CA ASP A 310 12.46 3.84 29.23
C ASP A 310 12.96 4.77 28.11
N PHE A 311 13.03 4.26 26.88
CA PHE A 311 13.53 5.02 25.72
C PHE A 311 12.43 5.50 24.78
N MET A 312 11.26 4.85 24.77
CA MET A 312 10.28 5.02 23.70
C MET A 312 9.78 6.46 23.56
N CYS A 313 9.29 7.07 24.65
CA CYS A 313 8.73 8.43 24.59
C CYS A 313 9.77 9.48 24.23
N GLY A 314 10.98 9.40 24.77
CA GLY A 314 12.08 10.29 24.41
C GLY A 314 12.46 10.18 22.93
N ARG A 315 12.41 8.97 22.36
CA ARG A 315 12.69 8.73 20.93
C ARG A 315 11.55 9.21 20.03
N ILE A 316 10.29 9.14 20.47
CA ILE A 316 9.14 9.73 19.77
C ILE A 316 9.30 11.24 19.69
N ILE A 317 9.62 11.91 20.84
CA ILE A 317 9.86 13.35 20.89
C ILE A 317 11.02 13.73 19.96
N ALA A 318 12.12 12.97 19.98
CA ALA A 318 13.28 13.22 19.13
C ALA A 318 12.93 13.05 17.64
N ALA A 319 12.12 12.04 17.28
CA ALA A 319 11.66 11.82 15.90
C ALA A 319 10.84 13.02 15.40
N ILE A 320 9.88 13.51 16.19
CA ILE A 320 9.08 14.69 15.85
C ILE A 320 9.97 15.94 15.76
N GLY A 321 10.84 16.15 16.73
CA GLY A 321 11.74 17.31 16.77
C GLY A 321 12.78 17.35 15.65
N SER A 322 13.05 16.20 14.99
CA SER A 322 13.93 16.13 13.81
C SER A 322 13.24 16.54 12.50
N CYS A 323 11.92 16.71 12.51
CA CYS A 323 11.15 17.13 11.35
C CYS A 323 11.27 18.64 11.14
N THR A 324 12.18 19.05 10.27
CA THR A 324 12.43 20.49 10.00
C THR A 324 11.27 21.19 9.29
N THR A 325 10.33 20.44 8.74
CA THR A 325 9.14 20.95 8.02
C THR A 325 7.95 21.16 8.95
N VAL A 326 7.92 20.55 10.15
CA VAL A 326 6.82 20.71 11.10
C VAL A 326 6.97 22.04 11.85
N SER A 327 5.96 22.90 11.70
CA SER A 327 5.96 24.26 12.23
C SER A 327 5.50 24.31 13.69
N GLY A 328 6.05 25.26 14.46
CA GLY A 328 5.49 25.70 15.73
C GLY A 328 5.48 24.69 16.88
N VAL A 329 6.31 23.64 16.81
CA VAL A 329 6.39 22.63 17.87
C VAL A 329 6.80 23.28 19.21
N ASP A 330 5.91 23.18 20.21
CA ASP A 330 6.16 23.64 21.58
C ASP A 330 6.28 22.42 22.51
N PRO A 331 7.48 22.11 23.00
CA PRO A 331 7.69 20.95 23.86
C PRO A 331 6.79 20.92 25.11
N SER A 332 6.41 22.09 25.65
CA SER A 332 5.57 22.19 26.85
C SER A 332 4.10 21.79 26.60
N ARG A 333 3.67 21.65 25.34
CA ARG A 333 2.30 21.28 24.94
C ARG A 333 2.17 19.83 24.52
N ILE A 334 3.29 19.16 24.21
CA ILE A 334 3.27 17.79 23.70
C ILE A 334 2.71 16.85 24.76
N SER A 335 1.74 16.05 24.35
CA SER A 335 1.24 14.92 25.14
C SER A 335 1.34 13.62 24.34
N ILE A 336 1.72 12.51 24.98
CA ILE A 336 1.86 11.19 24.35
C ILE A 336 1.06 10.18 25.13
N GLY A 337 0.15 9.52 24.44
CA GLY A 337 -0.61 8.36 24.91
C GLY A 337 -0.16 7.10 24.22
N LEU A 338 -0.16 5.98 24.94
CA LEU A 338 0.20 4.67 24.42
C LEU A 338 -0.92 3.69 24.69
N LYS A 339 -1.19 2.79 23.74
CA LYS A 339 -2.23 1.77 23.85
C LYS A 339 -1.75 0.47 23.19
N GLY A 340 -2.06 -0.68 23.78
CA GLY A 340 -1.95 -2.00 23.16
C GLY A 340 -3.29 -2.44 22.55
N GLU A 341 -3.36 -3.69 22.05
CA GLU A 341 -4.56 -4.23 21.38
C GLU A 341 -5.83 -4.12 22.23
N ASP A 342 -5.82 -4.71 23.44
CA ASP A 342 -6.98 -4.83 24.31
C ASP A 342 -6.78 -4.10 25.66
N LYS A 343 -5.90 -3.10 25.68
CA LYS A 343 -5.55 -2.36 26.90
C LYS A 343 -6.02 -0.92 26.84
N ASP A 344 -6.32 -0.35 28.00
CA ASP A 344 -6.64 1.07 28.09
C ASP A 344 -5.45 1.96 27.70
N LYS A 345 -5.76 3.12 27.18
CA LYS A 345 -4.76 4.13 26.84
C LYS A 345 -4.09 4.65 28.11
N VAL A 346 -2.76 4.66 28.10
CA VAL A 346 -1.92 5.18 29.18
C VAL A 346 -1.29 6.47 28.72
N SER A 347 -1.40 7.55 29.55
CA SER A 347 -0.73 8.82 29.29
C SER A 347 0.72 8.74 29.74
N ALA A 348 1.67 8.74 28.79
CA ALA A 348 3.09 8.61 29.06
C ALA A 348 3.83 9.94 29.13
N VAL A 349 3.32 10.95 28.43
CA VAL A 349 3.75 12.35 28.51
C VAL A 349 2.50 13.23 28.57
N LYS A 350 2.49 14.22 29.44
CA LYS A 350 1.39 15.18 29.55
C LYS A 350 1.95 16.60 29.62
N ASN A 351 1.60 17.43 28.64
CA ASN A 351 2.06 18.83 28.56
C ASN A 351 3.58 18.97 28.77
N GLY A 352 4.37 18.16 28.07
CA GLY A 352 5.82 18.17 28.13
C GLY A 352 6.44 17.42 29.32
N GLU A 353 5.65 16.95 30.27
CA GLU A 353 6.15 16.25 31.46
C GLU A 353 5.99 14.73 31.34
N PHE A 354 7.07 13.98 31.64
CA PHE A 354 7.04 12.52 31.66
C PHE A 354 6.27 12.01 32.89
N MET A 355 5.41 11.01 32.66
CA MET A 355 4.69 10.33 33.73
C MET A 355 5.45 9.08 34.18
N ASP A 356 5.37 8.75 35.48
CA ASP A 356 5.98 7.53 36.03
C ASP A 356 5.08 6.31 35.76
N LEU A 357 5.34 5.61 34.65
CA LEU A 357 4.51 4.51 34.16
C LEU A 357 5.33 3.28 33.71
N SER A 358 6.57 3.17 34.15
CA SER A 358 7.52 2.17 33.64
C SER A 358 6.98 0.71 33.63
N GLY A 359 6.25 0.29 34.65
CA GLY A 359 5.67 -1.04 34.73
C GLY A 359 4.50 -1.27 33.76
N VAL A 360 3.60 -0.31 33.66
CA VAL A 360 2.39 -0.39 32.82
C VAL A 360 2.75 -0.36 31.33
N VAL A 361 3.66 0.55 30.95
CA VAL A 361 4.10 0.66 29.53
C VAL A 361 4.87 -0.59 29.11
N ARG A 362 5.65 -1.22 30.00
CA ARG A 362 6.33 -2.47 29.69
C ARG A 362 5.35 -3.61 29.36
N GLU A 363 4.26 -3.75 30.10
CA GLU A 363 3.24 -4.75 29.82
C GLU A 363 2.49 -4.45 28.51
N LEU A 364 2.26 -3.18 28.21
CA LEU A 364 1.67 -2.74 26.94
C LEU A 364 2.55 -3.10 25.76
N MET A 365 3.87 -2.88 25.86
CA MET A 365 4.81 -3.15 24.78
C MET A 365 4.97 -4.63 24.41
N LYS A 366 4.43 -5.57 25.19
CA LYS A 366 4.37 -7.01 24.85
C LYS A 366 3.31 -7.33 23.79
N ASP A 367 2.35 -6.42 23.55
CA ASP A 367 1.31 -6.63 22.55
C ASP A 367 1.88 -6.61 21.13
N LYS A 368 1.17 -7.22 20.21
CA LYS A 368 1.57 -7.26 18.79
C LYS A 368 1.22 -5.97 18.04
N GLU A 369 0.24 -5.22 18.53
CA GLU A 369 -0.16 -3.94 17.96
C GLU A 369 0.04 -2.82 18.99
N ILE A 370 0.83 -1.82 18.62
CA ILE A 370 1.17 -0.67 19.46
C ILE A 370 0.58 0.58 18.81
N PHE A 371 -0.28 1.25 19.55
CA PHE A 371 -0.91 2.51 19.14
C PHE A 371 -0.27 3.68 19.91
N ILE A 372 0.27 4.63 19.16
CA ILE A 372 0.92 5.84 19.66
C ILE A 372 0.03 7.02 19.31
N GLU A 373 -0.49 7.72 20.31
CA GLU A 373 -1.20 8.98 20.13
C GLU A 373 -0.30 10.13 20.55
N VAL A 374 -0.10 11.12 19.70
CA VAL A 374 0.63 12.34 20.01
C VAL A 374 -0.28 13.53 19.79
N ASP A 375 -0.41 14.38 20.80
CA ASP A 375 -1.06 15.69 20.68
C ASP A 375 0.03 16.78 20.71
N LEU A 376 0.12 17.56 19.63
CA LEU A 376 1.09 18.65 19.52
C LEU A 376 0.58 19.96 20.19
N GLY A 377 -0.74 20.09 20.40
CA GLY A 377 -1.36 21.22 21.11
C GLY A 377 -1.24 22.57 20.41
N ILE A 378 -0.96 22.62 19.10
CA ILE A 378 -0.72 23.86 18.34
C ILE A 378 -1.76 24.16 17.25
N GLY A 379 -2.68 23.24 17.01
CA GLY A 379 -3.75 23.38 15.99
C GLY A 379 -4.82 22.30 16.12
N GLU A 380 -5.54 22.02 15.03
CA GLU A 380 -6.65 21.06 14.98
C GLU A 380 -6.43 19.94 13.95
N SER A 381 -5.33 20.04 13.18
CA SER A 381 -5.07 19.05 12.12
C SER A 381 -4.53 17.75 12.68
N GLU A 382 -4.87 16.65 11.99
CA GLU A 382 -4.47 15.31 12.41
C GLU A 382 -4.08 14.41 11.23
N ALA A 383 -3.28 13.39 11.49
CA ALA A 383 -2.95 12.33 10.55
C ALA A 383 -2.51 11.06 11.27
N THR A 384 -2.67 9.92 10.58
CA THR A 384 -2.21 8.61 11.07
C THR A 384 -1.18 8.02 10.11
N ALA A 385 -0.12 7.44 10.65
CA ALA A 385 0.87 6.66 9.90
C ALA A 385 1.00 5.26 10.48
N TRP A 386 1.38 4.31 9.62
CA TRP A 386 1.54 2.91 9.96
C TRP A 386 2.95 2.41 9.65
N GLY A 387 3.44 1.53 10.50
CA GLY A 387 4.72 0.89 10.33
C GLY A 387 4.81 -0.39 11.14
N CYS A 388 6.02 -0.87 11.30
CA CYS A 388 6.34 -2.03 12.14
C CYS A 388 7.59 -1.75 12.97
N ASP A 389 7.89 -2.61 13.93
CA ASP A 389 9.15 -2.60 14.67
C ASP A 389 10.36 -2.91 13.78
N LEU A 390 11.55 -2.83 14.33
CA LEU A 390 12.81 -3.18 13.66
C LEU A 390 13.49 -4.30 14.43
N SER A 391 13.34 -5.51 13.90
CA SER A 391 13.91 -6.72 14.49
C SER A 391 15.28 -7.10 13.88
N TYR A 392 15.92 -8.09 14.44
CA TYR A 392 17.14 -8.69 13.86
C TYR A 392 16.87 -9.38 12.52
N ASP A 393 15.65 -9.89 12.32
CA ASP A 393 15.28 -10.59 11.09
C ASP A 393 15.20 -9.66 9.88
N TYR A 394 14.90 -8.35 10.08
CA TYR A 394 15.05 -7.38 9.01
C TYR A 394 16.47 -7.39 8.42
N VAL A 395 17.48 -7.38 9.30
CA VAL A 395 18.89 -7.41 8.86
C VAL A 395 19.23 -8.74 8.19
N ARG A 396 18.79 -9.88 8.76
CA ARG A 396 19.04 -11.21 8.18
C ARG A 396 18.46 -11.36 6.79
N ILE A 397 17.20 -10.96 6.60
CA ILE A 397 16.52 -11.00 5.30
C ILE A 397 17.30 -10.17 4.27
N ASN A 398 17.70 -8.96 4.62
CA ASN A 398 18.38 -8.04 3.70
C ASN A 398 19.88 -8.35 3.52
N ALA A 399 20.49 -9.09 4.45
CA ALA A 399 21.86 -9.63 4.31
C ALA A 399 21.90 -10.93 3.49
N GLY A 400 20.75 -11.50 3.12
CA GLY A 400 20.68 -12.77 2.38
C GLY A 400 20.94 -14.01 3.24
N GLU A 401 20.65 -13.93 4.54
CA GLU A 401 20.81 -15.03 5.52
C GLU A 401 19.48 -15.75 5.85
N ALA A 402 18.38 -15.38 5.15
CA ALA A 402 17.04 -15.93 5.39
C ALA A 402 16.62 -16.91 4.28
#